data_8497e16079355a373924bc44a45cf268
#
_entry.id   8497e16079355a373924bc44a45cf268
#
_cell.length_a   1.000
_cell.length_b   1.000
_cell.length_c   1.000
_cell.angle_alpha   90.00
_cell.angle_beta   90.00
_cell.angle_gamma   90.00
#
_symmetry.space_group_name_H-M   'P 1'
#
loop_
_entity.id
_entity.type
_entity.pdbx_description
1 polymer ?
#
loop_
_entity_poly.entity_id
_entity_poly.type
_entity_poly.pdbx_seq_one_letter_code
_entity_poly.pdbx_strand_id
1 'polypeptide(L)'
;TPNCAEVIIGGPPCQGFSMAGARIRKNGFLEDPRNYLFKHYFNIVKIIRPKVFVIENVKGMQTLKEGGIFKEIIKIFSDPNNFDGKPYYLQYKLMKAKECGIPQARERMVIIGAQKEFEFDAVLEKAKEKIIQRNPDFFTPVTVWQAISDLPDPTGNGLVEGLHPKNKYQEYLSNGGKTFNHMQSHHSATAVARMARVGIDENYTVLDENINSVHSGSYGRLNPDSVAPTITTRFDTPSGGKFIHPYQNRTITPREAARIQSFPDSFIFSGNKTVVCRQIGNAVPPKLAYLIATMVKELL
;
A
#
# COMPACT_ATOMS: atom_id res chain seq x y z
N THR A 1 -15.13 4.45 26.24
CA THR A 1 -15.57 3.38 27.15
C THR A 1 -14.81 2.11 26.83
N PRO A 2 -14.29 1.39 27.84
CA PRO A 2 -13.69 0.08 27.61
C PRO A 2 -14.65 -0.86 26.88
N ASN A 3 -14.10 -1.72 26.00
CA ASN A 3 -14.84 -2.73 25.23
C ASN A 3 -15.90 -2.21 24.25
N CYS A 4 -15.84 -0.93 23.88
CA CYS A 4 -16.77 -0.38 22.86
C CYS A 4 -16.44 -0.84 21.42
N ALA A 5 -15.28 -1.44 21.20
CA ALA A 5 -14.88 -2.05 19.93
C ALA A 5 -14.09 -3.34 20.18
N GLU A 6 -14.38 -4.38 19.40
CA GLU A 6 -13.65 -5.66 19.50
C GLU A 6 -12.31 -5.61 18.77
N VAL A 7 -12.20 -4.77 17.74
CA VAL A 7 -11.01 -4.64 16.89
C VAL A 7 -10.64 -3.17 16.72
N ILE A 8 -9.35 -2.87 16.81
CA ILE A 8 -8.77 -1.57 16.42
C ILE A 8 -7.75 -1.80 15.32
N ILE A 9 -7.89 -1.09 14.21
CA ILE A 9 -6.95 -1.12 13.09
C ILE A 9 -6.38 0.28 12.90
N GLY A 10 -5.06 0.38 12.73
CA GLY A 10 -4.42 1.66 12.44
C GLY A 10 -3.10 1.53 11.70
N GLY A 11 -2.80 2.56 10.90
CA GLY A 11 -1.51 2.78 10.29
C GLY A 11 -0.92 4.09 10.82
N PRO A 12 -0.55 4.19 12.12
CA PRO A 12 -0.02 5.43 12.67
C PRO A 12 1.22 5.85 11.86
N PRO A 13 1.27 7.08 11.31
CA PRO A 13 2.35 7.48 10.43
C PRO A 13 3.67 7.48 11.19
N CYS A 14 4.59 6.71 10.67
CA CYS A 14 5.97 6.68 11.09
C CYS A 14 6.82 7.39 10.03
N GLN A 15 6.53 8.66 9.76
CA GLN A 15 7.27 9.46 8.76
C GLN A 15 8.76 9.59 9.10
N GLY A 16 9.09 9.38 10.35
CA GLY A 16 10.44 9.18 10.81
C GLY A 16 11.13 7.91 10.26
N PHE A 17 10.41 6.93 9.72
CA PHE A 17 10.93 5.64 9.23
C PHE A 17 11.07 5.54 7.71
N SER A 18 10.59 6.51 6.93
CA SER A 18 10.85 6.51 5.50
C SER A 18 12.27 6.96 5.21
N MET A 19 12.93 6.35 4.22
CA MET A 19 14.27 6.77 3.74
C MET A 19 14.31 8.26 3.36
N ALA A 20 13.21 8.82 2.86
CA ALA A 20 13.06 10.23 2.56
C ALA A 20 13.04 11.11 3.83
N GLY A 21 12.53 10.62 4.95
CA GLY A 21 12.52 11.33 6.23
C GLY A 21 13.86 11.29 6.98
N ALA A 22 14.75 10.34 6.68
CA ALA A 22 16.03 10.17 7.37
C ALA A 22 17.02 11.33 7.11
N ARG A 23 16.90 12.03 5.97
CA ARG A 23 17.79 13.14 5.57
C ARG A 23 17.52 14.46 6.29
N ILE A 24 16.40 14.60 7.01
CA ILE A 24 15.96 15.91 7.57
C ILE A 24 16.21 16.02 9.09
N ARG A 25 16.82 15.03 9.74
CA ARG A 25 16.88 14.96 11.20
C ARG A 25 18.13 15.62 11.79
N LYS A 26 17.91 16.72 12.52
CA LYS A 26 18.93 17.28 13.44
C LYS A 26 18.75 16.84 14.91
N ASN A 27 17.54 16.47 15.36
CA ASN A 27 17.20 16.36 16.79
C ASN A 27 16.44 15.05 17.15
N GLY A 28 16.97 13.88 16.91
CA GLY A 28 16.45 12.64 17.50
C GLY A 28 14.99 12.24 17.16
N PHE A 29 14.70 10.95 17.27
CA PHE A 29 13.39 10.35 16.85
C PHE A 29 12.25 10.66 17.83
N LEU A 30 12.52 10.68 19.15
CA LEU A 30 11.48 10.85 20.17
C LEU A 30 10.94 12.28 20.25
N GLU A 31 11.65 13.24 19.70
CA GLU A 31 11.27 14.66 19.68
C GLU A 31 10.50 15.08 18.42
N ASP A 32 10.39 14.20 17.43
CA ASP A 32 9.58 14.48 16.24
C ASP A 32 8.08 14.33 16.58
N PRO A 33 7.28 15.42 16.52
CA PRO A 33 5.86 15.39 16.84
C PRO A 33 5.07 14.34 16.05
N ARG A 34 5.55 13.95 14.87
CA ARG A 34 4.93 12.95 14.01
C ARG A 34 4.98 11.52 14.59
N ASN A 35 5.90 11.26 15.52
CA ASN A 35 6.01 9.96 16.20
C ASN A 35 5.06 9.84 17.39
N TYR A 36 4.48 10.95 17.85
CA TYR A 36 3.47 10.92 18.89
C TYR A 36 2.17 10.24 18.46
N LEU A 37 1.88 10.16 17.17
CA LEU A 37 0.66 9.47 16.68
C LEU A 37 0.65 7.99 17.05
N PHE A 38 1.80 7.35 17.16
CA PHE A 38 1.90 6.00 17.70
C PHE A 38 1.47 5.95 19.18
N LYS A 39 1.88 6.92 20.00
CA LYS A 39 1.46 7.02 21.42
C LYS A 39 -0.05 7.23 21.54
N HIS A 40 -0.65 8.01 20.65
CA HIS A 40 -2.11 8.14 20.61
C HIS A 40 -2.80 6.83 20.25
N TYR A 41 -2.29 6.10 19.27
CA TYR A 41 -2.81 4.77 18.93
C TYR A 41 -2.73 3.83 20.15
N PHE A 42 -1.59 3.79 20.84
CA PHE A 42 -1.41 3.01 22.07
C PHE A 42 -2.44 3.41 23.15
N ASN A 43 -2.62 4.71 23.38
CA ASN A 43 -3.60 5.19 24.38
C ASN A 43 -5.03 4.78 24.01
N ILE A 44 -5.40 4.80 22.74
CA ILE A 44 -6.71 4.34 22.27
C ILE A 44 -6.88 2.84 22.57
N VAL A 45 -5.88 2.02 22.25
CA VAL A 45 -5.92 0.58 22.58
C VAL A 45 -6.02 0.36 24.10
N LYS A 46 -5.25 1.14 24.88
CA LYS A 46 -5.28 1.06 26.36
C LYS A 46 -6.67 1.39 26.94
N ILE A 47 -7.35 2.39 26.38
CA ILE A 47 -8.68 2.83 26.84
C ILE A 47 -9.78 1.87 26.38
N ILE A 48 -9.74 1.45 25.12
CA ILE A 48 -10.81 0.63 24.50
C ILE A 48 -10.68 -0.84 24.89
N ARG A 49 -9.46 -1.34 25.04
CA ARG A 49 -9.20 -2.76 25.37
C ARG A 49 -9.80 -3.74 24.35
N PRO A 50 -9.55 -3.56 23.03
CA PRO A 50 -10.08 -4.46 22.02
C PRO A 50 -9.57 -5.90 22.21
N LYS A 51 -10.29 -6.89 21.71
CA LYS A 51 -9.81 -8.28 21.67
C LYS A 51 -8.57 -8.43 20.79
N VAL A 52 -8.57 -7.72 19.67
CA VAL A 52 -7.48 -7.71 18.69
C VAL A 52 -7.19 -6.29 18.22
N PHE A 53 -5.93 -5.96 18.03
CA PHE A 53 -5.56 -4.75 17.31
C PHE A 53 -4.55 -5.06 16.20
N VAL A 54 -4.53 -4.21 15.16
CA VAL A 54 -3.62 -4.33 14.04
C VAL A 54 -2.91 -3.00 13.79
N ILE A 55 -1.58 -3.05 13.66
CA ILE A 55 -0.77 -1.92 13.23
C ILE A 55 -0.16 -2.27 11.88
N GLU A 56 -0.43 -1.46 10.85
CA GLU A 56 0.26 -1.55 9.57
C GLU A 56 1.30 -0.43 9.46
N ASN A 57 2.48 -0.75 8.92
CA ASN A 57 3.52 0.25 8.71
C ASN A 57 4.50 -0.14 7.59
N VAL A 58 5.42 0.78 7.29
CA VAL A 58 6.46 0.56 6.29
C VAL A 58 7.54 -0.39 6.80
N LYS A 59 8.18 -1.15 5.88
CA LYS A 59 9.30 -2.07 6.15
C LYS A 59 10.40 -1.45 7.02
N GLY A 60 10.73 -0.16 6.78
CA GLY A 60 11.81 0.53 7.50
C GLY A 60 11.63 0.63 9.02
N MET A 61 10.44 0.31 9.55
CA MET A 61 10.20 0.32 11.00
C MET A 61 11.09 -0.68 11.77
N GLN A 62 11.44 -1.82 11.16
CA GLN A 62 12.29 -2.84 11.80
C GLN A 62 13.77 -2.44 11.89
N THR A 63 14.26 -1.67 10.93
CA THR A 63 15.71 -1.45 10.76
C THR A 63 16.19 -0.10 11.29
N LEU A 64 15.28 0.87 11.46
CA LEU A 64 15.66 2.20 11.93
C LEU A 64 16.06 2.18 13.40
N LYS A 65 17.23 2.81 13.68
CA LYS A 65 17.85 2.84 15.01
C LYS A 65 18.03 1.44 15.62
N GLU A 66 18.56 0.50 14.82
CA GLU A 66 18.82 -0.88 15.26
C GLU A 66 17.55 -1.60 15.78
N GLY A 67 16.38 -1.19 15.25
CA GLY A 67 15.08 -1.72 15.68
C GLY A 67 14.59 -1.22 17.03
N GLY A 68 15.22 -0.19 17.60
CA GLY A 68 14.89 0.29 18.95
C GLY A 68 13.43 0.69 19.13
N ILE A 69 12.84 1.33 18.09
CA ILE A 69 11.44 1.74 18.14
C ILE A 69 10.50 0.54 18.04
N PHE A 70 10.82 -0.40 17.18
CA PHE A 70 10.04 -1.63 17.07
C PHE A 70 10.05 -2.41 18.40
N LYS A 71 11.22 -2.52 19.05
CA LYS A 71 11.37 -3.12 20.38
C LYS A 71 10.55 -2.37 21.43
N GLU A 72 10.50 -1.04 21.38
CA GLU A 72 9.67 -0.23 22.28
C GLU A 72 8.18 -0.52 22.09
N ILE A 73 7.71 -0.62 20.82
CA ILE A 73 6.34 -0.99 20.50
C ILE A 73 5.98 -2.33 21.13
N ILE A 74 6.80 -3.35 20.87
CA ILE A 74 6.55 -4.67 21.45
C ILE A 74 6.50 -4.57 22.98
N LYS A 75 7.49 -3.93 23.59
CA LYS A 75 7.58 -3.80 25.06
C LYS A 75 6.34 -3.16 25.69
N ILE A 76 5.87 -2.03 25.16
CA ILE A 76 4.75 -1.31 25.78
C ILE A 76 3.42 -2.04 25.67
N PHE A 77 3.18 -2.80 24.60
CA PHE A 77 1.95 -3.60 24.46
C PHE A 77 2.01 -4.94 25.19
N SER A 78 3.21 -5.47 25.47
CA SER A 78 3.40 -6.70 26.24
C SER A 78 3.58 -6.46 27.73
N ASP A 79 3.62 -5.22 28.20
CA ASP A 79 3.79 -4.89 29.61
C ASP A 79 2.44 -5.01 30.34
N PRO A 80 2.31 -5.96 31.30
CA PRO A 80 1.10 -6.13 32.10
C PRO A 80 0.64 -4.87 32.83
N ASN A 81 1.59 -4.01 33.26
CA ASN A 81 1.29 -2.78 33.99
C ASN A 81 0.51 -1.77 33.15
N ASN A 82 0.62 -1.87 31.82
CA ASN A 82 -0.13 -1.01 30.92
C ASN A 82 -1.58 -1.45 30.72
N PHE A 83 -1.93 -2.68 31.13
CA PHE A 83 -3.18 -3.34 30.77
C PHE A 83 -3.84 -4.11 31.91
N ASP A 84 -3.74 -3.61 33.14
CA ASP A 84 -4.40 -4.18 34.33
C ASP A 84 -4.09 -5.68 34.52
N GLY A 85 -2.84 -6.07 34.31
CA GLY A 85 -2.37 -7.44 34.43
C GLY A 85 -2.67 -8.35 33.23
N LYS A 86 -3.34 -7.86 32.19
CA LYS A 86 -3.71 -8.62 30.99
C LYS A 86 -3.06 -8.01 29.73
N PRO A 87 -1.78 -8.27 29.47
CA PRO A 87 -1.07 -7.73 28.30
C PRO A 87 -1.58 -8.34 27.01
N TYR A 88 -1.14 -7.78 25.88
CA TYR A 88 -1.35 -8.37 24.57
C TYR A 88 -0.20 -9.28 24.18
N TYR A 89 -0.52 -10.39 23.53
CA TYR A 89 0.42 -11.23 22.80
C TYR A 89 0.61 -10.64 21.39
N LEU A 90 1.84 -10.27 21.06
CA LEU A 90 2.14 -9.62 19.78
C LEU A 90 2.89 -10.57 18.87
N GLN A 91 2.39 -10.65 17.64
CA GLN A 91 3.07 -11.31 16.53
C GLN A 91 3.15 -10.35 15.35
N TYR A 92 4.16 -10.52 14.49
CA TYR A 92 4.37 -9.62 13.36
C TYR A 92 5.02 -10.31 12.19
N LYS A 93 4.74 -9.80 10.99
CA LYS A 93 5.36 -10.28 9.75
C LYS A 93 5.47 -9.17 8.72
N LEU A 94 6.53 -9.25 7.90
CA LEU A 94 6.66 -8.45 6.69
C LEU A 94 5.83 -9.09 5.59
N MET A 95 4.68 -8.49 5.29
CA MET A 95 3.76 -8.95 4.25
C MET A 95 4.14 -8.34 2.90
N LYS A 96 4.17 -9.16 1.85
CA LYS A 96 4.47 -8.74 0.48
C LYS A 96 3.21 -8.77 -0.37
N ALA A 97 2.83 -7.63 -0.93
CA ALA A 97 1.61 -7.51 -1.73
C ALA A 97 1.55 -8.50 -2.90
N LYS A 98 2.68 -8.74 -3.57
CA LYS A 98 2.75 -9.71 -4.67
C LYS A 98 2.34 -11.13 -4.29
N GLU A 99 2.56 -11.53 -3.03
CA GLU A 99 2.15 -12.85 -2.50
C GLU A 99 0.63 -12.93 -2.26
N CYS A 100 -0.08 -11.80 -2.35
CA CYS A 100 -1.53 -11.70 -2.27
C CYS A 100 -2.18 -11.56 -3.66
N GLY A 101 -1.47 -11.90 -4.76
CA GLY A 101 -1.99 -11.70 -6.12
C GLY A 101 -2.22 -10.21 -6.45
N ILE A 102 -1.33 -9.33 -5.99
CA ILE A 102 -1.36 -7.89 -6.25
C ILE A 102 -0.15 -7.56 -7.11
N PRO A 103 -0.32 -6.90 -8.28
CA PRO A 103 0.77 -6.63 -9.22
C PRO A 103 1.67 -5.47 -8.75
N GLN A 104 2.14 -5.54 -7.50
CA GLN A 104 2.95 -4.50 -6.87
C GLN A 104 3.98 -5.08 -5.89
N ALA A 105 5.22 -4.60 -5.95
CA ALA A 105 6.31 -4.95 -5.04
C ALA A 105 6.25 -4.16 -3.71
N ARG A 106 5.03 -4.01 -3.15
CA ARG A 106 4.80 -3.32 -1.88
C ARG A 106 5.02 -4.26 -0.71
N GLU A 107 5.85 -3.84 0.23
CA GLU A 107 6.10 -4.58 1.47
C GLU A 107 5.60 -3.76 2.66
N ARG A 108 4.89 -4.41 3.58
CA ARG A 108 4.33 -3.77 4.79
C ARG A 108 4.54 -4.64 6.01
N MET A 109 5.00 -4.01 7.08
CA MET A 109 5.03 -4.61 8.39
C MET A 109 3.61 -4.64 8.94
N VAL A 110 3.15 -5.83 9.31
CA VAL A 110 1.86 -6.03 9.99
C VAL A 110 2.15 -6.58 11.36
N ILE A 111 1.71 -5.87 12.39
CA ILE A 111 1.76 -6.29 13.80
C ILE A 111 0.32 -6.57 14.23
N ILE A 112 0.08 -7.73 14.77
CA ILE A 112 -1.21 -8.10 15.37
C ILE A 112 -0.98 -8.34 16.86
N GLY A 113 -1.78 -7.69 17.68
CA GLY A 113 -1.84 -7.94 19.11
C GLY A 113 -3.20 -8.53 19.48
N ALA A 114 -3.21 -9.63 20.23
CA ALA A 114 -4.42 -10.29 20.71
C ALA A 114 -4.37 -10.53 22.22
N GLN A 115 -5.53 -10.63 22.87
CA GLN A 115 -5.63 -10.96 24.30
C GLN A 115 -5.38 -12.44 24.59
N LYS A 116 -5.20 -13.27 23.57
CA LYS A 116 -4.83 -14.70 23.65
C LYS A 116 -3.57 -14.98 22.86
N GLU A 117 -2.82 -15.99 23.24
CA GLU A 117 -1.67 -16.45 22.48
C GLU A 117 -2.08 -16.97 21.11
N PHE A 118 -1.23 -16.71 20.12
CA PHE A 118 -1.39 -17.19 18.75
C PHE A 118 -0.06 -17.22 18.01
N GLU A 119 0.01 -18.03 16.96
CA GLU A 119 1.13 -18.06 16.04
C GLU A 119 0.73 -17.41 14.72
N PHE A 120 1.49 -16.40 14.28
CA PHE A 120 1.18 -15.60 13.09
C PHE A 120 0.98 -16.47 11.84
N ASP A 121 1.90 -17.40 11.60
CA ASP A 121 1.88 -18.24 10.41
C ASP A 121 0.71 -19.24 10.43
N ALA A 122 0.35 -19.77 11.57
CA ALA A 122 -0.81 -20.66 11.70
C ALA A 122 -2.13 -19.92 11.38
N VAL A 123 -2.27 -18.68 11.89
CA VAL A 123 -3.44 -17.85 11.61
C VAL A 123 -3.46 -17.40 10.14
N LEU A 124 -2.29 -17.08 9.58
CA LEU A 124 -2.14 -16.71 8.18
C LEU A 124 -2.56 -17.85 7.24
N GLU A 125 -2.08 -19.07 7.46
CA GLU A 125 -2.43 -20.21 6.61
C GLU A 125 -3.92 -20.56 6.72
N LYS A 126 -4.51 -20.54 7.91
CA LYS A 126 -5.97 -20.68 8.08
C LYS A 126 -6.75 -19.63 7.29
N ALA A 127 -6.31 -18.39 7.34
CA ALA A 127 -6.96 -17.30 6.61
C ALA A 127 -6.86 -17.51 5.09
N LYS A 128 -5.68 -17.93 4.59
CA LYS A 128 -5.49 -18.26 3.16
C LYS A 128 -6.40 -19.40 2.71
N GLU A 129 -6.48 -20.50 3.47
CA GLU A 129 -7.36 -21.63 3.16
C GLU A 129 -8.81 -21.18 3.01
N LYS A 130 -9.32 -20.38 3.95
CA LYS A 130 -10.69 -19.84 3.89
C LYS A 130 -10.92 -18.92 2.69
N ILE A 131 -9.90 -18.14 2.31
CA ILE A 131 -10.00 -17.27 1.14
C ILE A 131 -10.00 -18.11 -0.14
N ILE A 132 -9.11 -19.09 -0.26
CA ILE A 132 -9.01 -19.98 -1.43
C ILE A 132 -10.30 -20.77 -1.63
N GLN A 133 -10.93 -21.25 -0.57
CA GLN A 133 -12.23 -21.94 -0.65
C GLN A 133 -13.34 -21.06 -1.28
N ARG A 134 -13.27 -19.74 -1.09
CA ARG A 134 -14.25 -18.79 -1.65
C ARG A 134 -13.87 -18.25 -3.01
N ASN A 135 -12.57 -18.06 -3.23
CA ASN A 135 -11.99 -17.53 -4.45
C ASN A 135 -10.63 -18.21 -4.70
N PRO A 136 -10.61 -19.32 -5.47
CA PRO A 136 -9.39 -20.06 -5.77
C PRO A 136 -8.28 -19.23 -6.43
N ASP A 137 -8.66 -18.20 -7.20
CA ASP A 137 -7.74 -17.35 -7.95
C ASP A 137 -7.21 -16.17 -7.13
N PHE A 138 -7.60 -16.04 -5.85
CA PHE A 138 -7.27 -14.87 -5.04
C PHE A 138 -5.76 -14.59 -4.95
N PHE A 139 -4.93 -15.61 -4.81
CA PHE A 139 -3.49 -15.48 -4.66
C PHE A 139 -2.69 -15.66 -5.97
N THR A 140 -3.39 -15.86 -7.09
CA THR A 140 -2.73 -16.02 -8.40
C THR A 140 -1.86 -14.80 -8.71
N PRO A 141 -0.58 -14.98 -9.07
CA PRO A 141 0.29 -13.88 -9.48
C PRO A 141 -0.30 -13.09 -10.66
N VAL A 142 -0.18 -11.78 -10.60
CA VAL A 142 -0.72 -10.85 -11.61
C VAL A 142 0.36 -9.88 -12.03
N THR A 143 0.42 -9.55 -13.33
CA THR A 143 1.32 -8.53 -13.88
C THR A 143 0.65 -7.17 -13.99
N VAL A 144 1.45 -6.12 -14.23
CA VAL A 144 0.94 -4.77 -14.49
C VAL A 144 -0.07 -4.78 -15.63
N TRP A 145 0.26 -5.43 -16.76
CA TRP A 145 -0.62 -5.43 -17.93
C TRP A 145 -1.91 -6.21 -17.68
N GLN A 146 -1.83 -7.33 -16.97
CA GLN A 146 -3.03 -8.06 -16.57
C GLN A 146 -3.98 -7.24 -15.69
N ALA A 147 -3.46 -6.27 -14.95
CA ALA A 147 -4.31 -5.41 -14.12
C ALA A 147 -5.03 -4.30 -14.89
N ILE A 148 -4.43 -3.77 -15.98
CA ILE A 148 -4.89 -2.52 -16.62
C ILE A 148 -5.28 -2.66 -18.09
N SER A 149 -5.06 -3.80 -18.73
CA SER A 149 -5.16 -3.97 -20.19
C SER A 149 -6.57 -3.86 -20.79
N ASP A 150 -7.61 -3.89 -20.01
CA ASP A 150 -9.00 -3.68 -20.43
C ASP A 150 -9.44 -2.21 -20.31
N LEU A 151 -8.65 -1.37 -19.63
CA LEU A 151 -8.94 0.06 -19.55
C LEU A 151 -8.66 0.70 -20.92
N PRO A 152 -9.59 1.51 -21.47
CA PRO A 152 -9.38 2.24 -22.71
C PRO A 152 -8.39 3.39 -22.53
N ASP A 153 -8.12 4.15 -23.59
CA ASP A 153 -7.40 5.40 -23.46
C ASP A 153 -8.10 6.38 -22.52
N PRO A 154 -7.34 7.09 -21.65
CA PRO A 154 -7.96 7.96 -20.66
C PRO A 154 -8.79 9.08 -21.28
N THR A 155 -9.99 9.29 -20.78
CA THR A 155 -10.88 10.37 -21.20
C THR A 155 -10.76 11.62 -20.31
N GLY A 156 -11.18 12.78 -20.80
CA GLY A 156 -11.05 14.05 -20.09
C GLY A 156 -11.83 14.11 -18.75
N ASN A 157 -12.97 13.41 -18.65
CA ASN A 157 -13.79 13.34 -17.43
C ASN A 157 -13.42 12.17 -16.51
N GLY A 158 -12.55 11.26 -16.95
CA GLY A 158 -12.09 10.10 -16.20
C GLY A 158 -13.16 9.02 -15.94
N LEU A 159 -14.29 9.10 -16.63
CA LEU A 159 -15.36 8.09 -16.59
C LEU A 159 -15.14 7.04 -17.68
N VAL A 160 -15.26 5.78 -17.33
CA VAL A 160 -15.23 4.65 -18.25
C VAL A 160 -16.48 3.79 -18.01
N GLU A 161 -17.12 3.38 -19.10
CA GLU A 161 -18.28 2.49 -19.10
C GLU A 161 -18.03 1.31 -20.04
N GLY A 162 -18.74 0.20 -19.84
CA GLY A 162 -18.69 -0.95 -20.72
C GLY A 162 -17.34 -1.68 -20.72
N LEU A 163 -16.65 -1.76 -19.60
CA LEU A 163 -15.42 -2.52 -19.49
C LEU A 163 -15.69 -4.02 -19.69
N HIS A 164 -14.79 -4.64 -20.44
CA HIS A 164 -14.81 -6.09 -20.69
C HIS A 164 -13.56 -6.72 -20.09
N PRO A 165 -13.65 -7.30 -18.88
CA PRO A 165 -12.52 -7.99 -18.24
C PRO A 165 -11.94 -9.09 -19.14
N LYS A 166 -10.60 -9.13 -19.25
CA LYS A 166 -9.84 -10.08 -20.09
C LYS A 166 -9.22 -11.21 -19.29
N ASN A 167 -9.31 -11.16 -17.97
CA ASN A 167 -8.73 -12.16 -17.06
C ASN A 167 -9.42 -12.12 -15.70
N LYS A 168 -9.16 -13.13 -14.87
CA LYS A 168 -9.74 -13.29 -13.53
C LYS A 168 -9.48 -12.13 -12.56
N TYR A 169 -8.34 -11.47 -12.67
CA TYR A 169 -8.05 -10.32 -11.84
C TYR A 169 -8.93 -9.11 -12.17
N GLN A 170 -9.11 -8.83 -13.46
CA GLN A 170 -10.02 -7.78 -13.92
C GLN A 170 -11.48 -8.10 -13.58
N GLU A 171 -11.91 -9.38 -13.73
CA GLU A 171 -13.22 -9.83 -13.27
C GLU A 171 -13.42 -9.58 -11.77
N TYR A 172 -12.42 -9.88 -10.95
CA TYR A 172 -12.46 -9.65 -9.50
C TYR A 172 -12.58 -8.16 -9.15
N LEU A 173 -11.94 -7.25 -9.89
CA LEU A 173 -12.01 -5.81 -9.65
C LEU A 173 -13.24 -5.15 -10.26
N SER A 174 -13.75 -5.70 -11.34
CA SER A 174 -14.91 -5.17 -12.07
C SER A 174 -16.21 -5.39 -11.29
N ASN A 175 -17.07 -4.41 -11.36
CA ASN A 175 -18.46 -4.50 -10.85
C ASN A 175 -19.50 -4.43 -11.98
N GLY A 176 -19.06 -4.47 -13.24
CA GLY A 176 -19.92 -4.35 -14.42
C GLY A 176 -20.55 -2.97 -14.61
N GLY A 177 -20.16 -1.99 -13.81
CA GLY A 177 -20.71 -0.63 -13.83
C GLY A 177 -19.74 0.43 -14.33
N LYS A 178 -19.97 1.65 -13.88
CA LYS A 178 -19.12 2.81 -14.19
C LYS A 178 -17.82 2.78 -13.38
N THR A 179 -16.72 3.08 -14.04
CA THR A 179 -15.39 3.19 -13.45
C THR A 179 -14.93 4.64 -13.52
N PHE A 180 -14.40 5.16 -12.43
CA PHE A 180 -14.02 6.57 -12.30
C PHE A 180 -12.52 6.76 -12.07
N ASN A 181 -12.06 7.99 -12.13
CA ASN A 181 -10.67 8.40 -11.90
C ASN A 181 -9.68 7.93 -12.99
N HIS A 182 -10.16 7.65 -14.21
CA HIS A 182 -9.32 7.25 -15.35
C HIS A 182 -8.98 8.45 -16.23
N MET A 183 -8.35 9.48 -15.65
CA MET A 183 -7.87 10.67 -16.37
C MET A 183 -6.36 10.76 -16.33
N GLN A 184 -5.75 11.10 -17.47
CA GLN A 184 -4.31 11.26 -17.53
C GLN A 184 -3.82 12.54 -16.84
N SER A 185 -2.55 12.53 -16.43
CA SER A 185 -1.84 13.72 -16.01
C SER A 185 -1.46 14.56 -17.22
N HIS A 186 -1.56 15.87 -17.10
CA HIS A 186 -1.00 16.77 -18.10
C HIS A 186 0.53 16.85 -17.92
N HIS A 187 1.26 16.57 -19.00
CA HIS A 187 2.71 16.63 -19.01
C HIS A 187 3.19 17.70 -20.01
N SER A 188 4.31 18.36 -19.71
CA SER A 188 4.94 19.28 -20.67
C SER A 188 5.45 18.54 -21.91
N ALA A 189 5.58 19.23 -23.03
CA ALA A 189 6.13 18.64 -24.25
C ALA A 189 7.51 18.02 -24.01
N THR A 190 8.37 18.66 -23.23
CA THR A 190 9.68 18.12 -22.84
C THR A 190 9.54 16.80 -22.06
N ALA A 191 8.60 16.71 -21.11
CA ALA A 191 8.40 15.49 -20.35
C ALA A 191 7.89 14.34 -21.24
N VAL A 192 6.98 14.63 -22.18
CA VAL A 192 6.49 13.65 -23.16
C VAL A 192 7.61 13.17 -24.08
N ALA A 193 8.44 14.08 -24.59
CA ALA A 193 9.59 13.73 -25.43
C ALA A 193 10.61 12.86 -24.68
N ARG A 194 10.85 13.12 -23.39
CA ARG A 194 11.69 12.25 -22.53
C ARG A 194 11.07 10.88 -22.36
N MET A 195 9.79 10.81 -22.01
CA MET A 195 9.08 9.54 -21.84
C MET A 195 9.11 8.68 -23.12
N ALA A 196 9.04 9.30 -24.31
CA ALA A 196 9.10 8.59 -25.58
C ALA A 196 10.44 7.89 -25.85
N ARG A 197 11.52 8.34 -25.23
CA ARG A 197 12.88 7.78 -25.39
C ARG A 197 13.22 6.71 -24.37
N VAL A 198 12.38 6.50 -23.37
CA VAL A 198 12.59 5.49 -22.32
C VAL A 198 11.86 4.22 -22.69
N GLY A 199 12.57 3.13 -22.88
CA GLY A 199 12.03 1.80 -23.18
C GLY A 199 11.42 1.10 -21.98
N ILE A 200 10.82 -0.08 -22.24
CA ILE A 200 10.27 -0.94 -21.17
C ILE A 200 11.37 -1.29 -20.19
N ASP A 201 11.06 -1.16 -18.91
CA ASP A 201 11.95 -1.43 -17.77
C ASP A 201 13.14 -0.46 -17.61
N GLU A 202 13.31 0.50 -18.51
CA GLU A 202 14.31 1.55 -18.42
C GLU A 202 13.84 2.74 -17.58
N ASN A 203 14.73 3.70 -17.35
CA ASN A 203 14.47 4.93 -16.60
C ASN A 203 15.32 6.10 -17.16
N TYR A 204 15.35 7.23 -16.46
CA TYR A 204 16.05 8.45 -16.90
C TYR A 204 17.55 8.26 -17.22
N THR A 205 18.19 7.19 -16.79
CA THR A 205 19.63 6.96 -17.04
C THR A 205 19.96 6.72 -18.52
N VAL A 206 18.96 6.36 -19.34
CA VAL A 206 19.12 6.22 -20.80
C VAL A 206 18.97 7.55 -21.55
N LEU A 207 18.64 8.63 -20.83
CA LEU A 207 18.54 9.97 -21.41
C LEU A 207 19.87 10.68 -21.28
N ASP A 208 20.48 11.11 -22.39
CA ASP A 208 21.72 11.91 -22.43
C ASP A 208 21.47 13.35 -21.94
N GLU A 209 20.91 13.47 -20.75
CA GLU A 209 20.53 14.74 -20.13
C GLU A 209 20.83 14.70 -18.63
N ASN A 210 21.34 15.83 -18.10
CA ASN A 210 21.52 15.96 -16.65
C ASN A 210 20.17 16.16 -15.95
N ILE A 211 19.50 15.05 -15.64
CA ILE A 211 18.23 15.06 -14.92
C ILE A 211 18.50 14.96 -13.43
N ASN A 212 18.39 16.10 -12.75
CA ASN A 212 18.54 16.15 -11.30
C ASN A 212 17.29 15.51 -10.65
N SER A 213 17.38 14.23 -10.27
CA SER A 213 16.28 13.48 -9.67
C SER A 213 16.63 12.91 -8.30
N VAL A 214 15.68 13.00 -7.38
CA VAL A 214 15.76 12.42 -6.03
C VAL A 214 15.47 10.91 -6.04
N HIS A 215 14.76 10.42 -7.06
CA HIS A 215 14.35 9.03 -7.16
C HIS A 215 15.14 8.30 -8.26
N SER A 216 15.78 7.20 -7.89
CA SER A 216 16.54 6.36 -8.83
C SER A 216 15.70 5.77 -9.97
N GLY A 217 14.37 5.68 -9.79
CA GLY A 217 13.44 5.18 -10.80
C GLY A 217 12.73 6.28 -11.61
N SER A 218 13.15 7.55 -11.53
CA SER A 218 12.51 8.66 -12.25
C SER A 218 12.45 8.39 -13.74
N TYR A 219 11.38 8.87 -14.38
CA TYR A 219 11.10 8.55 -15.78
C TYR A 219 11.11 7.05 -16.10
N GLY A 220 10.88 6.18 -15.12
CA GLY A 220 10.88 4.75 -15.36
C GLY A 220 9.59 4.30 -16.05
N ARG A 221 9.72 3.47 -17.10
CA ARG A 221 8.60 2.82 -17.77
C ARG A 221 8.33 1.47 -17.15
N LEU A 222 7.06 1.22 -16.82
CA LEU A 222 6.62 -0.03 -16.26
C LEU A 222 6.82 -1.18 -17.25
N ASN A 223 7.23 -2.33 -16.72
CA ASN A 223 7.26 -3.57 -17.48
C ASN A 223 5.87 -4.21 -17.44
N PRO A 224 5.23 -4.47 -18.61
CA PRO A 224 3.89 -5.06 -18.68
C PRO A 224 3.82 -6.46 -18.05
N ASP A 225 4.90 -7.23 -18.14
CA ASP A 225 4.97 -8.65 -17.74
C ASP A 225 5.52 -8.83 -16.31
N SER A 226 5.69 -7.75 -15.57
CA SER A 226 6.21 -7.76 -14.20
C SER A 226 5.25 -7.07 -13.23
N VAL A 227 5.62 -7.03 -11.96
CA VAL A 227 4.93 -6.25 -10.94
C VAL A 227 5.44 -4.80 -10.92
N ALA A 228 4.58 -3.85 -10.64
CA ALA A 228 4.96 -2.46 -10.44
C ALA A 228 5.80 -2.27 -9.17
N PRO A 229 6.68 -1.27 -9.10
CA PRO A 229 7.23 -0.83 -7.83
C PRO A 229 6.09 -0.35 -6.89
N THR A 230 6.42 -0.10 -5.63
CA THR A 230 5.45 0.45 -4.67
C THR A 230 4.84 1.75 -5.21
N ILE A 231 3.53 1.78 -5.41
CA ILE A 231 2.79 2.99 -5.80
C ILE A 231 2.97 4.04 -4.69
N THR A 232 3.57 5.17 -5.04
CA THR A 232 3.82 6.31 -4.15
C THR A 232 2.69 7.33 -4.26
N THR A 233 2.75 8.40 -3.48
CA THR A 233 1.79 9.52 -3.57
C THR A 233 2.03 10.45 -4.76
N ARG A 234 3.07 10.20 -5.56
CA ARG A 234 3.51 11.02 -6.71
C ARG A 234 3.70 10.20 -8.00
N PHE A 235 2.93 9.12 -8.14
CA PHE A 235 2.95 8.29 -9.36
C PHE A 235 2.44 9.04 -10.61
N ASP A 236 1.81 10.17 -10.42
CA ASP A 236 1.27 11.03 -11.48
C ASP A 236 2.30 11.95 -12.15
N THR A 237 3.56 11.92 -11.68
CA THR A 237 4.65 12.73 -12.24
C THR A 237 5.81 11.84 -12.69
N PRO A 238 6.44 12.10 -13.85
CA PRO A 238 7.55 11.28 -14.34
C PRO A 238 8.75 11.22 -13.38
N SER A 239 9.01 12.30 -12.65
CA SER A 239 10.07 12.36 -11.64
C SER A 239 9.72 11.63 -10.33
N GLY A 240 8.48 11.20 -10.15
CA GLY A 240 7.99 10.53 -8.94
C GLY A 240 8.41 9.07 -8.80
N GLY A 241 9.00 8.48 -9.85
CA GLY A 241 9.44 7.09 -9.86
C GLY A 241 9.23 6.39 -11.20
N LYS A 242 9.17 5.06 -11.16
CA LYS A 242 8.93 4.21 -12.34
C LYS A 242 7.42 4.01 -12.54
N PHE A 243 6.77 5.01 -13.18
CA PHE A 243 5.31 5.06 -13.34
C PHE A 243 4.86 5.47 -14.74
N ILE A 244 5.75 5.45 -15.76
CA ILE A 244 5.33 5.61 -17.16
C ILE A 244 4.53 4.36 -17.55
N HIS A 245 3.40 4.57 -18.23
CA HIS A 245 2.55 3.50 -18.76
C HIS A 245 3.36 2.59 -19.70
N PRO A 246 3.18 1.26 -19.71
CA PRO A 246 3.98 0.34 -20.53
C PRO A 246 4.09 0.73 -22.01
N TYR A 247 2.99 1.16 -22.62
CA TYR A 247 2.89 1.39 -24.05
C TYR A 247 2.57 2.85 -24.46
N GLN A 248 2.35 3.75 -23.50
CA GLN A 248 2.00 5.15 -23.77
C GLN A 248 3.01 6.10 -23.14
N ASN A 249 3.21 7.28 -23.75
CA ASN A 249 4.16 8.29 -23.27
C ASN A 249 3.50 9.24 -22.24
N ARG A 250 2.95 8.64 -21.20
CA ARG A 250 2.34 9.30 -20.04
C ARG A 250 2.60 8.49 -18.76
N THR A 251 2.41 9.09 -17.63
CA THR A 251 2.34 8.34 -16.38
C THR A 251 1.01 7.57 -16.29
N ILE A 252 0.97 6.55 -15.42
CA ILE A 252 -0.29 5.83 -15.15
C ILE A 252 -1.33 6.79 -14.57
N THR A 253 -2.60 6.51 -14.88
CA THR A 253 -3.75 7.24 -14.32
C THR A 253 -4.02 6.82 -12.86
N PRO A 254 -4.80 7.60 -12.10
CA PRO A 254 -5.25 7.18 -10.79
C PRO A 254 -5.99 5.84 -10.80
N ARG A 255 -6.82 5.54 -11.81
CA ARG A 255 -7.51 4.25 -11.92
C ARG A 255 -6.54 3.10 -12.19
N GLU A 256 -5.58 3.27 -13.09
CA GLU A 256 -4.54 2.27 -13.33
C GLU A 256 -3.74 1.99 -12.05
N ALA A 257 -3.33 3.02 -11.32
CA ALA A 257 -2.65 2.89 -10.05
C ALA A 257 -3.52 2.20 -8.98
N ALA A 258 -4.81 2.53 -8.92
CA ALA A 258 -5.77 1.90 -8.02
C ALA A 258 -5.94 0.40 -8.32
N ARG A 259 -6.02 0.00 -9.59
CA ARG A 259 -6.07 -1.42 -9.99
C ARG A 259 -4.77 -2.15 -9.68
N ILE A 260 -3.61 -1.54 -9.88
CA ILE A 260 -2.31 -2.08 -9.47
C ILE A 260 -2.26 -2.28 -7.93
N GLN A 261 -3.01 -1.49 -7.16
CA GLN A 261 -3.19 -1.67 -5.73
C GLN A 261 -4.38 -2.57 -5.36
N SER A 262 -5.04 -3.21 -6.31
CA SER A 262 -6.23 -4.08 -6.11
C SER A 262 -7.50 -3.38 -5.61
N PHE A 263 -7.66 -2.08 -5.83
CA PHE A 263 -8.94 -1.42 -5.57
C PHE A 263 -10.01 -1.86 -6.57
N PRO A 264 -11.23 -2.16 -6.11
CA PRO A 264 -12.34 -2.45 -7.03
C PRO A 264 -12.71 -1.19 -7.83
N ASP A 265 -13.24 -1.40 -9.03
CA ASP A 265 -13.63 -0.33 -9.94
C ASP A 265 -14.78 0.52 -9.42
N SER A 266 -15.60 -0.04 -8.54
CA SER A 266 -16.65 0.68 -7.83
C SER A 266 -16.14 1.71 -6.82
N PHE A 267 -14.87 1.60 -6.40
CA PHE A 267 -14.32 2.54 -5.42
C PHE A 267 -13.98 3.88 -6.09
N ILE A 268 -14.63 4.94 -5.63
CA ILE A 268 -14.47 6.31 -6.14
C ILE A 268 -13.57 7.10 -5.20
N PHE A 269 -12.47 7.61 -5.74
CA PHE A 269 -11.60 8.54 -5.02
C PHE A 269 -12.10 9.98 -5.23
N SER A 270 -12.22 10.74 -4.13
CA SER A 270 -12.74 12.10 -4.16
C SER A 270 -11.67 13.16 -3.90
N GLY A 271 -11.83 14.32 -4.50
CA GLY A 271 -10.93 15.45 -4.37
C GLY A 271 -10.16 15.76 -5.66
N ASN A 272 -9.25 16.72 -5.57
CA ASN A 272 -8.36 17.02 -6.71
C ASN A 272 -7.35 15.90 -6.94
N LYS A 273 -6.70 15.91 -8.11
CA LYS A 273 -5.77 14.85 -8.52
C LYS A 273 -4.68 14.56 -7.47
N THR A 274 -4.09 15.57 -6.87
CA THR A 274 -3.04 15.40 -5.85
C THR A 274 -3.57 14.67 -4.61
N VAL A 275 -4.80 14.97 -4.20
CA VAL A 275 -5.48 14.30 -3.09
C VAL A 275 -5.77 12.84 -3.45
N VAL A 276 -6.29 12.59 -4.65
CA VAL A 276 -6.56 11.22 -5.15
C VAL A 276 -5.28 10.40 -5.20
N CYS A 277 -4.19 10.93 -5.77
CA CYS A 277 -2.90 10.23 -5.81
C CYS A 277 -2.37 9.91 -4.40
N ARG A 278 -2.57 10.82 -3.45
CA ARG A 278 -2.18 10.61 -2.05
C ARG A 278 -3.02 9.55 -1.37
N GLN A 279 -4.34 9.52 -1.61
CA GLN A 279 -5.22 8.47 -1.11
C GLN A 279 -4.76 7.10 -1.60
N ILE A 280 -4.53 6.95 -2.91
CA ILE A 280 -4.08 5.69 -3.52
C ILE A 280 -2.70 5.29 -2.99
N GLY A 281 -1.72 6.19 -3.00
CA GLY A 281 -0.34 5.87 -2.61
C GLY A 281 -0.18 5.49 -1.13
N ASN A 282 -1.00 6.07 -0.24
CA ASN A 282 -0.98 5.79 1.20
C ASN A 282 -1.81 4.57 1.58
N ALA A 283 -2.68 4.09 0.73
CA ALA A 283 -3.59 3.00 1.07
C ALA A 283 -2.88 1.66 1.31
N VAL A 284 -3.46 0.87 2.19
CA VAL A 284 -3.23 -0.58 2.23
C VAL A 284 -3.99 -1.21 1.07
N PRO A 285 -3.35 -2.03 0.22
CA PRO A 285 -4.05 -2.68 -0.87
C PRO A 285 -5.23 -3.52 -0.39
N PRO A 286 -6.44 -3.38 -0.98
CA PRO A 286 -7.65 -4.08 -0.51
C PRO A 286 -7.51 -5.59 -0.37
N LYS A 287 -6.85 -6.29 -1.30
CA LYS A 287 -6.61 -7.74 -1.16
C LYS A 287 -5.73 -8.08 0.04
N LEU A 288 -4.71 -7.26 0.34
CA LEU A 288 -3.88 -7.43 1.54
C LEU A 288 -4.71 -7.15 2.80
N ALA A 289 -5.50 -6.09 2.80
CA ALA A 289 -6.41 -5.76 3.91
C ALA A 289 -7.44 -6.88 4.15
N TYR A 290 -7.98 -7.48 3.09
CA TYR A 290 -8.90 -8.61 3.18
C TYR A 290 -8.26 -9.85 3.84
N LEU A 291 -7.01 -10.16 3.48
CA LEU A 291 -6.26 -11.23 4.13
C LEU A 291 -6.05 -10.94 5.62
N ILE A 292 -5.61 -9.72 5.97
CA ILE A 292 -5.42 -9.31 7.38
C ILE A 292 -6.75 -9.36 8.14
N ALA A 293 -7.84 -8.89 7.55
CA ALA A 293 -9.17 -8.94 8.17
C ALA A 293 -9.65 -10.37 8.42
N THR A 294 -9.34 -11.28 7.49
CA THR A 294 -9.64 -12.72 7.66
C THR A 294 -8.82 -13.32 8.81
N MET A 295 -7.53 -12.97 8.92
CA MET A 295 -6.67 -13.36 10.06
C MET A 295 -7.24 -12.86 11.40
N VAL A 296 -7.64 -11.59 11.45
CA VAL A 296 -8.26 -10.99 12.66
C VAL A 296 -9.52 -11.76 13.05
N LYS A 297 -10.33 -12.15 12.08
CA LYS A 297 -11.56 -12.95 12.32
C LYS A 297 -11.27 -14.32 12.92
N GLU A 298 -10.10 -14.92 12.66
CA GLU A 298 -9.68 -16.19 13.31
C GLU A 298 -9.27 -15.98 14.77
N LEU A 299 -8.98 -14.76 15.17
CA LEU A 299 -8.54 -14.40 16.53
C LEU A 299 -9.69 -13.92 17.45
N LEU A 300 -10.82 -13.55 16.87
CA LEU A 300 -12.03 -13.19 17.62
C LEU A 300 -12.78 -14.42 18.13
#